data_f944078c5f831ed65c6fdc7fbd1917f9
#
_entry.id   f944078c5f831ed65c6fdc7fbd1917f9
#
_cell.length_a   1.000
_cell.length_b   1.000
_cell.length_c   1.000
_cell.angle_alpha   90.00
_cell.angle_beta   90.00
_cell.angle_gamma   90.00
#
_symmetry.space_group_name_H-M   'P 1'
#
loop_
_entity.id
_entity.type
_entity.pdbx_description
1 polymer ?
#
loop_
_entity_poly.entity_id
_entity_poly.type
_entity_poly.pdbx_seq_one_letter_code
_entity_poly.pdbx_strand_id
1 'polypeptide(L)'
;DLDPDDLSEKIRAHLDAHGYGDIGIEVLMNVTSSTLSVQDPLAKAGIRVLEDWGIEPVIWPRKGASGPPGYFSTLLGLNVLSSTGIGHATGHGSPDEFLVIEGDGKVGGLIELEQSYVDLLYSYANYPNEY
;
A
#
# COMPACT_ATOMS: atom_id res chain seq x y z
N ASP A 1 13.53 -0.86 10.25
CA ASP A 1 12.07 -0.92 10.33
C ASP A 1 11.64 -0.44 11.70
N LEU A 2 10.53 0.32 11.76
CA LEU A 2 9.99 0.81 13.01
C LEU A 2 9.10 -0.30 13.61
N ASP A 3 9.44 -0.75 14.81
CA ASP A 3 8.54 -1.55 15.60
C ASP A 3 7.51 -0.62 16.25
N PRO A 4 6.21 -0.81 16.00
CA PRO A 4 5.20 0.05 16.57
C PRO A 4 5.13 -0.02 18.11
N ASP A 5 5.48 -1.13 18.74
CA ASP A 5 5.53 -1.25 20.19
C ASP A 5 6.66 -0.37 20.78
N ASP A 6 7.86 -0.43 20.18
CA ASP A 6 8.98 0.45 20.49
C ASP A 6 8.65 1.94 20.31
N LEU A 7 7.80 2.27 19.34
CA LEU A 7 7.47 3.65 19.04
C LEU A 7 6.70 4.31 20.17
N SER A 8 5.75 3.62 20.77
CA SER A 8 4.95 4.14 21.90
C SER A 8 5.83 4.43 23.12
N GLU A 9 6.77 3.54 23.44
CA GLU A 9 7.74 3.75 24.51
C GLU A 9 8.67 4.94 24.23
N LYS A 10 9.16 5.05 22.98
CA LYS A 10 10.03 6.17 22.58
C LYS A 10 9.32 7.51 22.63
N ILE A 11 8.03 7.56 22.21
CA ILE A 11 7.22 8.78 22.32
C ILE A 11 7.04 9.14 23.79
N ARG A 12 6.72 8.18 24.68
CA ARG A 12 6.59 8.43 26.11
C ARG A 12 7.87 9.00 26.69
N ALA A 13 9.00 8.35 26.42
CA ALA A 13 10.30 8.81 26.91
C ALA A 13 10.68 10.21 26.40
N HIS A 14 10.34 10.50 25.13
CA HIS A 14 10.56 11.83 24.55
C HIS A 14 9.73 12.90 25.25
N LEU A 15 8.44 12.66 25.46
CA LEU A 15 7.56 13.61 26.16
C LEU A 15 8.03 13.87 27.60
N ASP A 16 8.39 12.83 28.33
CA ASP A 16 8.89 12.95 29.70
C ASP A 16 10.18 13.76 29.76
N ALA A 17 11.11 13.51 28.84
CA ALA A 17 12.39 14.23 28.79
C ALA A 17 12.23 15.73 28.46
N HIS A 18 11.12 16.12 27.86
CA HIS A 18 10.83 17.51 27.47
C HIS A 18 9.82 18.19 28.40
N GLY A 19 9.48 17.58 29.54
CA GLY A 19 8.58 18.15 30.54
C GLY A 19 7.08 18.00 30.22
N TYR A 20 6.72 17.14 29.30
CA TYR A 20 5.34 16.88 28.89
C TYR A 20 4.83 15.53 29.42
N GLY A 21 5.23 15.18 30.66
CA GLY A 21 4.82 13.92 31.29
C GLY A 21 3.33 13.80 31.60
N ASP A 22 2.62 14.92 31.61
CA ASP A 22 1.18 15.02 31.82
C ASP A 22 0.34 14.70 30.55
N ILE A 23 0.99 14.66 29.37
CA ILE A 23 0.30 14.30 28.12
C ILE A 23 0.04 12.79 28.07
N GLY A 24 -1.24 12.40 28.01
CA GLY A 24 -1.65 11.02 27.78
C GLY A 24 -1.33 10.54 26.38
N ILE A 25 -0.95 9.28 26.21
CA ILE A 25 -0.81 8.62 24.91
C ILE A 25 -1.85 7.52 24.85
N GLU A 26 -2.68 7.57 23.81
CA GLU A 26 -3.63 6.51 23.49
C GLU A 26 -3.24 5.88 22.15
N VAL A 27 -3.00 4.57 22.15
CA VAL A 27 -2.67 3.82 20.94
C VAL A 27 -3.97 3.30 20.34
N LEU A 28 -4.46 3.95 19.30
CA LEU A 28 -5.70 3.56 18.61
C LEU A 28 -5.49 2.37 17.69
N MET A 29 -4.31 2.25 17.10
CA MET A 29 -3.99 1.18 16.18
C MET A 29 -2.47 0.96 16.14
N ASN A 30 -2.08 -0.29 16.16
CA ASN A 30 -0.68 -0.71 16.10
C ASN A 30 -0.49 -1.62 14.88
N VAL A 31 0.10 -1.12 13.81
CA VAL A 31 0.27 -1.83 12.55
C VAL A 31 1.73 -1.87 12.16
N THR A 32 2.27 -3.06 12.00
CA THR A 32 3.63 -3.27 11.49
C THR A 32 3.73 -2.84 10.03
N SER A 33 4.88 -2.29 9.63
CA SER A 33 5.14 -1.94 8.23
C SER A 33 5.18 -3.20 7.36
N SER A 34 4.68 -3.07 6.13
CA SER A 34 4.79 -4.10 5.09
C SER A 34 5.70 -3.61 3.98
N THR A 35 6.59 -4.45 3.53
CA THR A 35 7.47 -4.17 2.38
C THR A 35 7.42 -5.34 1.41
N LEU A 36 7.38 -5.04 0.11
CA LEU A 36 7.49 -6.02 -0.96
C LEU A 36 8.74 -5.71 -1.78
N SER A 37 9.56 -6.72 -2.04
CA SER A 37 10.71 -6.57 -2.93
C SER A 37 10.24 -6.35 -4.37
N VAL A 38 10.89 -5.43 -5.09
CA VAL A 38 10.65 -5.27 -6.53
C VAL A 38 11.05 -6.51 -7.35
N GLN A 39 11.83 -7.40 -6.75
CA GLN A 39 12.21 -8.68 -7.36
C GLN A 39 11.15 -9.76 -7.13
N ASP A 40 10.19 -9.53 -6.25
CA ASP A 40 9.10 -10.46 -5.99
C ASP A 40 8.23 -10.67 -7.24
N PRO A 41 7.82 -11.92 -7.56
CA PRO A 41 6.95 -12.20 -8.69
C PRO A 41 5.67 -11.38 -8.72
N LEU A 42 5.07 -11.10 -7.55
CA LEU A 42 3.86 -10.29 -7.45
C LEU A 42 4.12 -8.82 -7.82
N ALA A 43 5.26 -8.25 -7.39
CA ALA A 43 5.65 -6.90 -7.76
C ALA A 43 5.92 -6.80 -9.27
N LYS A 44 6.65 -7.77 -9.83
CA LYS A 44 6.95 -7.83 -11.26
C LYS A 44 5.68 -8.00 -12.11
N ALA A 45 4.73 -8.81 -11.67
CA ALA A 45 3.44 -8.94 -12.34
C ALA A 45 2.68 -7.59 -12.34
N GLY A 46 2.66 -6.88 -11.23
CA GLY A 46 2.03 -5.54 -11.15
C GLY A 46 2.70 -4.50 -12.05
N ILE A 47 4.04 -4.48 -12.09
CA ILE A 47 4.80 -3.61 -12.99
C ILE A 47 4.45 -3.91 -14.44
N ARG A 48 4.49 -5.18 -14.83
CA ARG A 48 4.18 -5.61 -16.20
C ARG A 48 2.77 -5.20 -16.65
N VAL A 49 1.78 -5.37 -15.79
CA VAL A 49 0.40 -4.94 -16.11
C VAL A 49 0.33 -3.45 -16.39
N LEU A 50 0.98 -2.59 -15.59
CA LEU A 50 1.02 -1.16 -15.84
C LEU A 50 1.70 -0.84 -17.18
N GLU A 51 2.82 -1.50 -17.49
CA GLU A 51 3.54 -1.36 -18.77
C GLU A 51 2.68 -1.80 -19.96
N ASP A 52 1.98 -2.92 -19.85
CA ASP A 52 1.07 -3.43 -20.89
C ASP A 52 -0.10 -2.46 -21.16
N TRP A 53 -0.51 -1.69 -20.16
CA TRP A 53 -1.49 -0.60 -20.28
C TRP A 53 -0.86 0.74 -20.72
N GLY A 54 0.44 0.77 -21.04
CA GLY A 54 1.16 1.95 -21.49
C GLY A 54 1.44 2.98 -20.37
N ILE A 55 1.40 2.55 -19.12
CA ILE A 55 1.67 3.38 -17.95
C ILE A 55 3.09 3.10 -17.47
N GLU A 56 3.91 4.14 -17.33
CA GLU A 56 5.23 4.04 -16.72
C GLU A 56 5.06 3.87 -15.19
N PRO A 57 5.44 2.71 -14.61
CA PRO A 57 5.24 2.47 -13.19
C PRO A 57 6.20 3.31 -12.33
N VAL A 58 5.67 4.01 -11.34
CA VAL A 58 6.46 4.70 -10.33
C VAL A 58 6.57 3.83 -9.08
N ILE A 59 7.80 3.38 -8.80
CA ILE A 59 8.07 2.53 -7.64
C ILE A 59 8.41 3.41 -6.45
N TRP A 60 7.54 3.37 -5.45
CA TRP A 60 7.76 4.08 -4.20
C TRP A 60 8.39 3.15 -3.17
N PRO A 61 9.61 3.45 -2.73
CA PRO A 61 10.30 2.62 -1.74
C PRO A 61 9.61 2.65 -0.37
N ARG A 62 8.90 3.73 -0.06
CA ARG A 62 8.11 3.91 1.17
C ARG A 62 6.91 4.80 0.92
N LYS A 63 5.78 4.45 1.54
CA LYS A 63 4.56 5.24 1.51
C LYS A 63 4.15 5.56 2.96
N GLY A 64 3.89 6.82 3.23
CA GLY A 64 3.44 7.29 4.54
C GLY A 64 1.93 7.07 4.72
N ALA A 65 1.51 5.82 4.72
CA ALA A 65 0.12 5.44 4.98
C ALA A 65 0.09 4.17 5.82
N SER A 66 -0.87 4.06 6.73
CA SER A 66 -1.13 2.85 7.50
C SER A 66 -2.34 2.11 6.92
N GLY A 67 -2.35 0.78 7.09
CA GLY A 67 -3.44 -0.04 6.60
C GLY A 67 -3.22 -1.53 6.89
N PRO A 68 -4.16 -2.39 6.50
CA PRO A 68 -4.13 -3.82 6.79
C PRO A 68 -2.95 -4.63 6.19
N PRO A 69 -2.19 -4.17 5.15
CA PRO A 69 -1.10 -4.95 4.57
C PRO A 69 -0.10 -5.49 5.60
N GLY A 70 0.22 -4.72 6.64
CA GLY A 70 1.14 -5.17 7.69
C GLY A 70 0.64 -6.40 8.45
N TYR A 71 -0.64 -6.51 8.69
CA TYR A 71 -1.21 -7.70 9.34
C TYR A 71 -1.10 -8.95 8.48
N PHE A 72 -1.38 -8.84 7.18
CA PHE A 72 -1.24 -9.98 6.26
C PHE A 72 0.21 -10.44 6.16
N SER A 73 1.16 -9.51 6.09
CA SER A 73 2.58 -9.85 6.03
C SER A 73 3.09 -10.48 7.32
N THR A 74 2.76 -9.87 8.46
CA THR A 74 3.31 -10.28 9.76
C THR A 74 2.64 -11.54 10.31
N LEU A 75 1.29 -11.62 10.23
CA LEU A 75 0.55 -12.73 10.84
C LEU A 75 0.44 -13.93 9.92
N LEU A 76 0.37 -13.71 8.61
CA LEU A 76 0.16 -14.78 7.64
C LEU A 76 1.40 -15.09 6.78
N GLY A 77 2.46 -14.28 6.90
CA GLY A 77 3.67 -14.43 6.07
C GLY A 77 3.42 -14.21 4.57
N LEU A 78 2.38 -13.44 4.22
CA LEU A 78 2.00 -13.21 2.84
C LEU A 78 2.69 -11.96 2.27
N ASN A 79 3.10 -12.05 1.03
CA ASN A 79 3.52 -10.89 0.26
C ASN A 79 2.28 -10.07 -0.15
N VAL A 80 2.34 -8.76 0.06
CA VAL A 80 1.20 -7.87 -0.23
C VAL A 80 1.64 -6.78 -1.17
N LEU A 81 1.02 -6.72 -2.34
CA LEU A 81 1.13 -5.62 -3.27
C LEU A 81 0.00 -4.63 -2.98
N SER A 82 0.36 -3.45 -2.51
CA SER A 82 -0.61 -2.39 -2.24
C SER A 82 -0.48 -1.24 -3.23
N SER A 83 -1.60 -0.58 -3.50
CA SER A 83 -1.62 0.61 -4.37
C SER A 83 -1.19 0.32 -5.82
N THR A 84 -1.73 -0.73 -6.39
CA THR A 84 -1.71 -0.99 -7.83
C THR A 84 -3.11 -0.82 -8.41
N GLY A 85 -3.20 -0.80 -9.74
CA GLY A 85 -4.46 -0.60 -10.46
C GLY A 85 -4.50 0.73 -11.20
N ILE A 86 -5.38 0.82 -12.20
CA ILE A 86 -5.40 1.90 -13.20
C ILE A 86 -6.49 2.94 -12.92
N GLY A 87 -7.38 2.69 -11.98
CA GLY A 87 -8.43 3.63 -11.61
C GLY A 87 -7.90 4.94 -11.04
N HIS A 88 -8.72 5.97 -11.06
CA HIS A 88 -8.40 7.25 -10.46
C HIS A 88 -9.39 7.62 -9.36
N ALA A 89 -8.84 7.92 -8.19
CA ALA A 89 -9.56 8.40 -7.04
C ALA A 89 -8.73 9.44 -6.28
N THR A 90 -9.38 10.34 -5.56
CA THR A 90 -8.67 11.30 -4.72
C THR A 90 -9.53 11.76 -3.55
N GLY A 91 -8.93 12.53 -2.66
CA GLY A 91 -9.63 13.10 -1.51
C GLY A 91 -9.86 12.10 -0.38
N HIS A 92 -9.05 11.03 -0.28
CA HIS A 92 -9.21 10.01 0.76
C HIS A 92 -9.40 10.60 2.16
N GLY A 93 -10.52 10.25 2.78
CA GLY A 93 -10.90 10.76 4.10
C GLY A 93 -11.45 12.19 4.11
N SER A 94 -11.66 12.83 2.96
CA SER A 94 -12.27 14.16 2.85
C SER A 94 -13.75 14.08 2.46
N PRO A 95 -14.54 15.13 2.74
CA PRO A 95 -15.94 15.17 2.30
C PRO A 95 -16.14 15.07 0.78
N ASP A 96 -15.12 15.45 0.01
CA ASP A 96 -15.13 15.47 -1.45
C ASP A 96 -14.37 14.28 -2.05
N GLU A 97 -14.22 13.19 -1.31
CA GLU A 97 -13.60 11.95 -1.81
C GLU A 97 -14.40 11.40 -2.99
N PHE A 98 -13.71 11.07 -4.08
CA PHE A 98 -14.35 10.53 -5.26
C PHE A 98 -13.55 9.42 -5.93
N LEU A 99 -14.26 8.59 -6.66
CA LEU A 99 -13.73 7.60 -7.61
C LEU A 99 -14.32 7.90 -9.00
N VAL A 100 -13.47 7.90 -10.01
CA VAL A 100 -13.92 8.03 -11.41
C VAL A 100 -14.57 6.72 -11.83
N ILE A 101 -15.83 6.79 -12.29
CA ILE A 101 -16.57 5.62 -12.77
C ILE A 101 -16.27 5.35 -14.25
N GLU A 102 -16.38 6.38 -15.08
CA GLU A 102 -16.09 6.30 -16.51
C GLU A 102 -14.80 7.03 -16.83
N GLY A 103 -13.81 6.30 -17.37
CA GLY A 103 -12.56 6.89 -17.83
C GLY A 103 -12.77 7.78 -19.06
N ASP A 104 -11.87 8.72 -19.30
CA ASP A 104 -11.89 9.64 -20.45
C ASP A 104 -10.77 9.39 -21.46
N GLY A 105 -10.07 8.26 -21.32
CA GLY A 105 -8.89 7.89 -22.11
C GLY A 105 -7.57 8.51 -21.63
N LYS A 106 -7.61 9.46 -20.68
CA LYS A 106 -6.44 9.98 -19.97
C LYS A 106 -6.37 9.48 -18.55
N VAL A 107 -7.54 9.32 -17.95
CA VAL A 107 -7.72 8.83 -16.59
C VAL A 107 -8.59 7.59 -16.64
N GLY A 108 -8.12 6.50 -16.04
CA GLY A 108 -8.88 5.26 -15.92
C GLY A 108 -10.04 5.40 -14.93
N GLY A 109 -11.17 4.77 -15.25
CA GLY A 109 -12.32 4.65 -14.37
C GLY A 109 -12.40 3.29 -13.68
N LEU A 110 -13.57 2.97 -13.16
CA LEU A 110 -13.81 1.73 -12.42
C LEU A 110 -13.66 0.48 -13.31
N ILE A 111 -14.08 0.55 -14.58
CA ILE A 111 -13.97 -0.58 -15.50
C ILE A 111 -12.50 -0.91 -15.79
N GLU A 112 -11.69 0.10 -16.10
CA GLU A 112 -10.26 -0.08 -16.32
C GLU A 112 -9.55 -0.57 -15.04
N LEU A 113 -9.99 -0.11 -13.88
CA LEU A 113 -9.49 -0.60 -12.59
C LEU A 113 -9.77 -2.09 -12.42
N GLU A 114 -11.00 -2.55 -12.63
CA GLU A 114 -11.38 -3.96 -12.53
C GLU A 114 -10.60 -4.82 -13.54
N GLN A 115 -10.49 -4.38 -14.78
CA GLN A 115 -9.73 -5.06 -15.83
C GLN A 115 -8.25 -5.20 -15.44
N SER A 116 -7.65 -4.14 -14.91
CA SER A 116 -6.24 -4.17 -14.47
C SER A 116 -5.98 -5.18 -13.35
N TYR A 117 -6.95 -5.39 -12.45
CA TYR A 117 -6.85 -6.45 -11.45
C TYR A 117 -7.02 -7.85 -12.03
N VAL A 118 -7.88 -8.04 -13.01
CA VAL A 118 -7.98 -9.31 -13.73
C VAL A 118 -6.68 -9.62 -14.45
N ASP A 119 -6.08 -8.64 -15.14
CA ASP A 119 -4.79 -8.78 -15.80
C ASP A 119 -3.68 -9.10 -14.80
N LEU A 120 -3.70 -8.49 -13.61
CA LEU A 120 -2.75 -8.80 -12.54
C LEU A 120 -2.84 -10.25 -12.08
N LEU A 121 -4.05 -10.76 -11.88
CA LEU A 121 -4.26 -12.15 -11.46
C LEU A 121 -3.74 -13.12 -12.53
N TYR A 122 -4.02 -12.87 -13.80
CA TYR A 122 -3.52 -13.69 -14.90
C TYR A 122 -2.01 -13.56 -15.06
N SER A 123 -1.45 -12.36 -14.97
CA SER A 123 -0.01 -12.12 -15.05
C SER A 123 0.73 -12.85 -13.93
N TYR A 124 0.22 -12.77 -12.71
CA TYR A 124 0.82 -13.44 -11.55
C TYR A 124 0.71 -14.97 -11.64
N ALA A 125 -0.48 -15.49 -12.03
CA ALA A 125 -0.69 -16.94 -12.17
C ALA A 125 0.20 -17.59 -13.25
N ASN A 126 0.55 -16.83 -14.28
CA ASN A 126 1.41 -17.29 -15.38
C ASN A 126 2.87 -16.85 -15.20
N TYR A 127 3.22 -16.24 -14.08
CA TYR A 127 4.60 -15.84 -13.82
C TYR A 127 5.44 -17.11 -13.68
N PRO A 128 6.59 -17.24 -14.38
CA PRO A 128 7.44 -18.41 -14.27
C PRO A 128 7.87 -18.60 -12.81
N ASN A 129 7.41 -19.68 -12.18
CA ASN A 129 7.91 -20.08 -10.88
C ASN A 129 9.33 -20.61 -11.10
N GLU A 130 10.33 -19.77 -10.90
CA GLU A 130 11.71 -20.21 -10.72
C GLU A 130 11.81 -20.78 -9.28
N TYR A 131 11.51 -22.08 -9.15
CA TYR A 131 11.84 -22.85 -7.95
C TYR A 131 13.30 -23.29 -7.99
#